data_6aeebd74fdf2da1c34ef9f1a7b6c1986
#
_entry.id   6aeebd74fdf2da1c34ef9f1a7b6c1986
#
_cell.length_a   1.000
_cell.length_b   1.000
_cell.length_c   1.000
_cell.angle_alpha   90.00
_cell.angle_beta   90.00
_cell.angle_gamma   90.00
#
_symmetry.space_group_name_H-M   'P 1'
#
loop_
_entity.id
_entity.type
_entity.pdbx_description
1 polymer ?
#
loop_
_entity_poly.entity_id
_entity_poly.type
_entity_poly.pdbx_seq_one_letter_code
_entity_poly.pdbx_strand_id
1 'polypeptide(L)'
;FFFFFLVYRFTSQIKKKNRLCFFYAFICVAATFVISFFLNMFLNTTRYNSIYGTISTLIIMMFKVYIFFSVFLFCAQMMYVSQNFNTLLLGEIYLLPKFDSEAFDAILQRILFINPTLIQTKENTLFYGSNETIFTKGQKPDFVYYLKRGTVYEYSNNQIKYYDQGTFFGEPACILNQQRSTEVKTVTPCEIMTISKDDFLDLLEVFPSAAQKAIEKINL
;
A
#
# COMPACT_ATOMS: atom_id res chain seq x y z
N PHE A 1 -19.67 12.86 17.30
CA PHE A 1 -18.99 13.20 16.04
C PHE A 1 -17.63 13.85 16.30
N PHE A 2 -17.57 14.96 17.04
CA PHE A 2 -16.33 15.71 17.31
C PHE A 2 -15.24 14.84 17.97
N PHE A 3 -15.60 13.97 18.89
CA PHE A 3 -14.69 13.01 19.53
C PHE A 3 -14.05 12.05 18.49
N PHE A 4 -14.83 11.44 17.62
CA PHE A 4 -14.32 10.55 16.57
C PHE A 4 -13.41 11.28 15.60
N PHE A 5 -13.79 12.49 15.21
CA PHE A 5 -12.95 13.34 14.35
C PHE A 5 -11.60 13.66 15.02
N LEU A 6 -11.60 14.01 16.31
CA LEU A 6 -10.37 14.27 17.07
C LEU A 6 -9.49 13.02 17.17
N VAL A 7 -10.07 11.87 17.50
CA VAL A 7 -9.32 10.61 17.60
C VAL A 7 -8.69 10.26 16.26
N TYR A 8 -9.46 10.30 15.17
CA TYR A 8 -8.94 10.00 13.83
C TYR A 8 -7.88 10.98 13.38
N ARG A 9 -8.03 12.26 13.71
CA ARG A 9 -7.03 13.28 13.41
C ARG A 9 -5.73 13.08 14.19
N PHE A 10 -5.83 12.67 15.46
CA PHE A 10 -4.66 12.44 16.31
C PHE A 10 -3.93 11.14 15.96
N THR A 11 -4.66 10.10 15.58
CA THR A 11 -4.11 8.81 15.17
C THR A 11 -3.50 8.87 13.76
N SER A 12 -4.00 9.76 12.90
CA SER A 12 -3.45 9.95 11.56
C SER A 12 -2.15 10.78 11.63
N GLN A 13 -1.01 10.10 11.63
CA GLN A 13 0.34 10.74 11.60
C GLN A 13 0.63 11.51 10.31
N ILE A 14 -0.23 11.43 9.30
CA ILE A 14 0.01 11.98 7.97
C ILE A 14 -0.61 13.36 7.83
N LYS A 15 0.22 14.35 7.55
CA LYS A 15 -0.03 15.80 7.50
C LYS A 15 -1.11 16.29 6.52
N LYS A 16 -1.84 15.48 5.74
CA LYS A 16 -2.41 16.05 4.50
C LYS A 16 -3.91 15.92 4.21
N LYS A 17 -4.78 15.23 4.95
CA LYS A 17 -6.20 15.17 4.50
C LYS A 17 -7.23 15.22 5.64
N ASN A 18 -7.43 16.39 6.25
CA ASN A 18 -8.54 16.66 7.19
C ASN A 18 -9.93 16.27 6.61
N ARG A 19 -10.11 16.35 5.29
CA ARG A 19 -11.36 15.96 4.61
C ARG A 19 -11.65 14.46 4.72
N LEU A 20 -10.62 13.61 4.63
CA LEU A 20 -10.79 12.15 4.77
C LEU A 20 -11.14 11.79 6.22
N CYS A 21 -10.45 12.36 7.21
CA CYS A 21 -10.78 12.13 8.61
C CYS A 21 -12.23 12.52 8.93
N PHE A 22 -12.70 13.65 8.37
CA PHE A 22 -14.08 14.08 8.53
C PHE A 22 -15.07 13.11 7.88
N PHE A 23 -14.79 12.65 6.68
CA PHE A 23 -15.61 11.70 5.94
C PHE A 23 -15.74 10.35 6.66
N TYR A 24 -14.62 9.77 7.11
CA TYR A 24 -14.64 8.50 7.84
C TYR A 24 -15.24 8.63 9.24
N ALA A 25 -15.06 9.77 9.93
CA ALA A 25 -15.76 10.04 11.18
C ALA A 25 -17.27 10.11 10.97
N PHE A 26 -17.73 10.71 9.88
CA PHE A 26 -19.16 10.76 9.54
C PHE A 26 -19.71 9.36 9.24
N ILE A 27 -18.99 8.56 8.44
CA ILE A 27 -19.37 7.16 8.15
C ILE A 27 -19.45 6.34 9.44
N CYS A 28 -18.48 6.49 10.34
CA CYS A 28 -18.46 5.76 11.61
C CYS A 28 -19.70 6.09 12.47
N VAL A 29 -20.05 7.37 12.60
CA VAL A 29 -21.24 7.80 13.34
C VAL A 29 -22.53 7.29 12.68
N ALA A 30 -22.64 7.38 11.35
CA ALA A 30 -23.79 6.87 10.61
C ALA A 30 -23.93 5.35 10.76
N ALA A 31 -22.83 4.60 10.63
CA ALA A 31 -22.82 3.16 10.79
C ALA A 31 -23.22 2.74 12.21
N THR A 32 -22.66 3.38 13.25
CA THR A 32 -23.03 3.09 14.64
C THR A 32 -24.48 3.41 14.93
N PHE A 33 -25.03 4.48 14.35
CA PHE A 33 -26.45 4.82 14.49
C PHE A 33 -27.34 3.77 13.85
N VAL A 34 -27.07 3.37 12.61
CA VAL A 34 -27.82 2.35 11.88
C VAL A 34 -27.79 1.01 12.63
N ILE A 35 -26.61 0.56 13.05
CA ILE A 35 -26.44 -0.70 13.77
C ILE A 35 -27.18 -0.65 15.12
N SER A 36 -27.09 0.46 15.86
CA SER A 36 -27.82 0.64 17.12
C SER A 36 -29.33 0.58 16.90
N PHE A 37 -29.84 1.15 15.82
CA PHE A 37 -31.25 1.08 15.47
C PHE A 37 -31.70 -0.37 15.25
N PHE A 38 -30.96 -1.13 14.44
CA PHE A 38 -31.25 -2.54 14.19
C PHE A 38 -31.15 -3.38 15.47
N LEU A 39 -30.09 -3.18 16.26
CA LEU A 39 -29.94 -3.90 17.54
C LEU A 39 -31.08 -3.64 18.51
N ASN A 40 -31.57 -2.41 18.62
CA ASN A 40 -32.70 -2.09 19.46
C ASN A 40 -34.01 -2.70 18.93
N MET A 41 -34.14 -2.82 17.60
CA MET A 41 -35.30 -3.46 16.99
C MET A 41 -35.32 -4.98 17.26
N PHE A 42 -34.17 -5.66 17.13
CA PHE A 42 -34.08 -7.12 17.31
C PHE A 42 -33.92 -7.54 18.77
N LEU A 43 -33.18 -6.77 19.58
CA LEU A 43 -32.89 -7.07 20.98
C LEU A 43 -33.89 -6.30 21.90
N ASN A 44 -35.09 -6.81 21.97
CA ASN A 44 -36.11 -6.23 22.88
C ASN A 44 -35.78 -6.61 24.33
N THR A 45 -35.04 -5.72 25.02
CA THR A 45 -34.58 -5.89 26.38
C THR A 45 -35.71 -6.20 27.38
N THR A 46 -36.94 -5.74 27.15
CA THR A 46 -38.09 -5.97 28.01
C THR A 46 -38.53 -7.43 28.03
N ARG A 47 -38.49 -8.11 26.89
CA ARG A 47 -38.85 -9.56 26.82
C ARG A 47 -37.80 -10.44 27.49
N TYR A 48 -36.51 -10.14 27.26
CA TYR A 48 -35.39 -10.93 27.81
C TYR A 48 -35.29 -10.76 29.35
N ASN A 49 -35.54 -9.55 29.84
CA ASN A 49 -35.52 -9.27 31.29
C ASN A 49 -36.59 -10.05 32.09
N SER A 50 -37.71 -10.37 31.45
CA SER A 50 -38.79 -11.16 32.09
C SER A 50 -38.38 -12.62 32.32
N ILE A 51 -37.48 -13.19 31.51
CA ILE A 51 -37.09 -14.61 31.56
C ILE A 51 -35.76 -14.81 32.29
N TYR A 52 -34.75 -13.99 31.99
CA TYR A 52 -33.37 -14.18 32.45
C TYR A 52 -32.88 -13.10 33.43
N GLY A 53 -33.73 -12.13 33.80
CA GLY A 53 -33.43 -11.07 34.76
C GLY A 53 -32.30 -10.11 34.28
N THR A 54 -31.58 -9.58 35.26
CA THR A 54 -30.52 -8.57 35.02
C THR A 54 -29.31 -9.09 34.23
N ILE A 55 -29.06 -10.40 34.21
CA ILE A 55 -27.93 -11.01 33.51
C ILE A 55 -28.08 -10.82 32.01
N SER A 56 -29.27 -10.94 31.44
CA SER A 56 -29.51 -10.73 30.02
C SER A 56 -29.20 -9.30 29.56
N THR A 57 -29.58 -8.33 30.42
CA THR A 57 -29.29 -6.90 30.15
C THR A 57 -27.81 -6.63 30.11
N LEU A 58 -27.03 -7.24 31.01
CA LEU A 58 -25.58 -7.08 31.07
C LEU A 58 -24.91 -7.67 29.79
N ILE A 59 -25.33 -8.88 29.37
CA ILE A 59 -24.82 -9.52 28.16
C ILE A 59 -25.12 -8.66 26.91
N ILE A 60 -26.35 -8.16 26.79
CA ILE A 60 -26.74 -7.29 25.67
C ILE A 60 -25.94 -5.99 25.68
N MET A 61 -25.67 -5.42 26.86
CA MET A 61 -24.83 -4.22 26.97
C MET A 61 -23.39 -4.48 26.51
N MET A 62 -22.79 -5.58 26.95
CA MET A 62 -21.46 -5.98 26.55
C MET A 62 -21.38 -6.20 25.03
N PHE A 63 -22.40 -6.84 24.45
CA PHE A 63 -22.48 -7.05 23.01
C PHE A 63 -22.58 -5.75 22.21
N LYS A 64 -23.34 -4.76 22.67
CA LYS A 64 -23.43 -3.43 22.06
C LYS A 64 -22.08 -2.70 22.11
N VAL A 65 -21.38 -2.77 23.24
CA VAL A 65 -20.04 -2.18 23.39
C VAL A 65 -19.05 -2.84 22.43
N TYR A 66 -19.06 -4.16 22.32
CA TYR A 66 -18.21 -4.90 21.39
C TYR A 66 -18.43 -4.46 19.93
N ILE A 67 -19.69 -4.41 19.49
CA ILE A 67 -20.02 -3.98 18.11
C ILE A 67 -19.58 -2.53 17.86
N PHE A 68 -19.81 -1.65 18.85
CA PHE A 68 -19.38 -0.26 18.75
C PHE A 68 -17.87 -0.14 18.50
N PHE A 69 -17.03 -0.82 19.28
CA PHE A 69 -15.58 -0.81 19.08
C PHE A 69 -15.15 -1.49 17.78
N SER A 70 -15.83 -2.56 17.39
CA SER A 70 -15.57 -3.25 16.12
C SER A 70 -15.78 -2.31 14.92
N VAL A 71 -16.89 -1.59 14.88
CA VAL A 71 -17.18 -0.59 13.82
C VAL A 71 -16.18 0.56 13.85
N PHE A 72 -15.85 1.05 15.04
CA PHE A 72 -14.88 2.11 15.22
C PHE A 72 -13.50 1.73 14.66
N LEU A 73 -12.98 0.55 15.03
CA LEU A 73 -11.69 0.06 14.53
C LEU A 73 -11.73 -0.22 13.02
N PHE A 74 -12.82 -0.76 12.51
CA PHE A 74 -12.98 -0.98 11.07
C PHE A 74 -12.91 0.33 10.29
N CYS A 75 -13.61 1.38 10.73
CA CYS A 75 -13.56 2.68 10.08
C CYS A 75 -12.15 3.31 10.16
N ALA A 76 -11.45 3.14 11.30
CA ALA A 76 -10.07 3.60 11.44
C ALA A 76 -9.13 2.89 10.45
N GLN A 77 -9.28 1.57 10.31
CA GLN A 77 -8.48 0.77 9.38
C GLN A 77 -8.77 1.14 7.92
N MET A 78 -10.03 1.33 7.56
CA MET A 78 -10.42 1.79 6.22
C MET A 78 -9.85 3.17 5.89
N MET A 79 -9.82 4.07 6.87
CA MET A 79 -9.18 5.38 6.71
C MET A 79 -7.67 5.23 6.46
N TYR A 80 -6.98 4.40 7.24
CA TYR A 80 -5.55 4.13 7.08
C TYR A 80 -5.23 3.56 5.69
N VAL A 81 -5.97 2.54 5.26
CA VAL A 81 -5.81 1.93 3.93
C VAL A 81 -6.05 2.97 2.82
N SER A 82 -7.11 3.77 2.93
CA SER A 82 -7.41 4.81 1.94
C SER A 82 -6.34 5.90 1.84
N GLN A 83 -5.67 6.22 2.95
CA GLN A 83 -4.59 7.22 2.97
C GLN A 83 -3.29 6.68 2.37
N ASN A 84 -2.98 5.42 2.64
CA ASN A 84 -1.71 4.79 2.26
C ASN A 84 -1.87 3.81 1.09
N PHE A 85 -2.97 3.87 0.35
CA PHE A 85 -3.31 2.89 -0.69
C PHE A 85 -2.17 2.68 -1.70
N ASN A 86 -1.58 3.76 -2.21
CA ASN A 86 -0.50 3.67 -3.19
C ASN A 86 0.76 3.02 -2.60
N THR A 87 1.13 3.39 -1.36
CA THR A 87 2.30 2.82 -0.67
C THR A 87 2.10 1.35 -0.36
N LEU A 88 0.89 0.97 0.09
CA LEU A 88 0.53 -0.43 0.34
C LEU A 88 0.59 -1.27 -0.94
N LEU A 89 0.03 -0.74 -2.03
CA LEU A 89 0.05 -1.42 -3.33
C LEU A 89 1.47 -1.57 -3.88
N LEU A 90 2.30 -0.53 -3.80
CA LEU A 90 3.70 -0.60 -4.20
C LEU A 90 4.50 -1.60 -3.36
N GLY A 91 4.23 -1.68 -2.05
CA GLY A 91 4.86 -2.66 -1.16
C GLY A 91 4.56 -4.10 -1.57
N GLU A 92 3.31 -4.40 -1.86
CA GLU A 92 2.91 -5.72 -2.36
C GLU A 92 3.58 -6.05 -3.70
N ILE A 93 3.60 -5.11 -4.66
CA ILE A 93 4.27 -5.31 -5.96
C ILE A 93 5.77 -5.55 -5.78
N TYR A 94 6.42 -4.82 -4.86
CA TYR A 94 7.85 -4.96 -4.59
C TYR A 94 8.19 -6.32 -3.97
N LEU A 95 7.31 -6.85 -3.13
CA LEU A 95 7.49 -8.15 -2.46
C LEU A 95 7.16 -9.35 -3.34
N LEU A 96 6.39 -9.17 -4.42
CA LEU A 96 6.06 -10.28 -5.33
C LEU A 96 7.31 -11.01 -5.81
N PRO A 97 7.30 -12.36 -5.84
CA PRO A 97 8.37 -13.15 -6.42
C PRO A 97 8.47 -12.88 -7.93
N LYS A 98 9.68 -13.08 -8.50
CA LYS A 98 9.90 -12.95 -9.94
C LYS A 98 8.93 -13.84 -10.73
N PHE A 99 8.70 -13.49 -11.99
CA PHE A 99 7.73 -14.13 -12.91
C PHE A 99 7.89 -15.66 -13.05
N ASP A 100 9.05 -16.21 -12.73
CA ASP A 100 9.38 -17.63 -12.88
C ASP A 100 8.86 -18.53 -11.74
N SER A 101 8.24 -17.98 -10.70
CA SER A 101 7.62 -18.85 -9.68
C SER A 101 6.26 -19.34 -10.17
N GLU A 102 6.16 -20.62 -10.49
CA GLU A 102 4.93 -21.34 -10.89
C GLU A 102 3.92 -21.49 -9.73
N ALA A 103 4.16 -20.88 -8.59
CA ALA A 103 3.24 -20.96 -7.46
C ALA A 103 1.91 -20.29 -7.82
N PHE A 104 0.83 -21.07 -7.78
CA PHE A 104 -0.53 -20.64 -8.07
C PHE A 104 -0.93 -19.38 -7.24
N ASP A 105 -0.47 -19.30 -5.99
CA ASP A 105 -0.69 -18.15 -5.12
C ASP A 105 -0.04 -16.86 -5.65
N ALA A 106 1.14 -16.95 -6.26
CA ALA A 106 1.81 -15.81 -6.89
C ALA A 106 1.07 -15.34 -8.14
N ILE A 107 0.47 -16.27 -8.91
CA ILE A 107 -0.37 -15.96 -10.07
C ILE A 107 -1.67 -15.27 -9.64
N LEU A 108 -2.33 -15.79 -8.60
CA LEU A 108 -3.55 -15.22 -8.04
C LEU A 108 -3.31 -13.82 -7.45
N GLN A 109 -2.24 -13.64 -6.68
CA GLN A 109 -1.85 -12.33 -6.18
C GLN A 109 -1.56 -11.35 -7.33
N ARG A 110 -0.89 -11.80 -8.39
CA ARG A 110 -0.65 -10.99 -9.58
C ARG A 110 -1.95 -10.58 -10.28
N ILE A 111 -2.88 -11.49 -10.48
CA ILE A 111 -4.17 -11.22 -11.15
C ILE A 111 -5.03 -10.26 -10.30
N LEU A 112 -5.05 -10.43 -8.99
CA LEU A 112 -5.88 -9.64 -8.07
C LEU A 112 -5.26 -8.27 -7.75
N PHE A 113 -3.92 -8.17 -7.64
CA PHE A 113 -3.24 -6.96 -7.17
C PHE A 113 -2.48 -6.22 -8.29
N ILE A 114 -2.18 -6.86 -9.42
CA ILE A 114 -1.50 -6.22 -10.55
C ILE A 114 -2.50 -5.90 -11.64
N ASN A 115 -3.47 -5.05 -11.33
CA ASN A 115 -4.00 -4.17 -12.35
C ASN A 115 -3.18 -2.88 -12.27
N PRO A 116 -2.16 -2.67 -13.14
CA PRO A 116 -1.33 -1.47 -13.09
C PRO A 116 -2.14 -0.18 -13.33
N THR A 117 -3.40 -0.30 -13.75
CA THR A 117 -4.35 0.80 -13.85
C THR A 117 -4.86 1.28 -12.50
N LEU A 118 -4.73 0.48 -11.41
CA LEU A 118 -5.10 0.89 -10.06
C LEU A 118 -4.03 1.81 -9.41
N ILE A 119 -2.79 1.70 -9.85
CA ILE A 119 -1.77 2.70 -9.54
C ILE A 119 -2.06 3.89 -10.46
N GLN A 120 -2.94 4.78 -10.03
CA GLN A 120 -3.32 6.00 -10.76
C GLN A 120 -2.20 7.04 -10.75
N THR A 121 -1.02 6.66 -11.12
CA THR A 121 0.03 7.57 -11.49
C THR A 121 0.19 7.54 -13.01
N LYS A 122 -0.84 8.01 -13.73
CA LYS A 122 -0.74 8.29 -15.17
C LYS A 122 0.46 9.20 -15.49
N GLU A 123 0.92 9.96 -14.52
CA GLU A 123 2.03 10.91 -14.63
C GLU A 123 3.41 10.24 -14.57
N ASN A 124 3.51 9.00 -14.06
CA ASN A 124 4.81 8.37 -13.78
C ASN A 124 5.11 7.16 -14.65
N THR A 125 4.40 6.96 -15.76
CA THR A 125 4.73 5.91 -16.73
C THR A 125 5.41 6.53 -17.94
N LEU A 126 6.64 6.11 -18.21
CA LEU A 126 7.44 6.52 -19.34
C LEU A 126 7.53 5.39 -20.37
N PHE A 127 7.50 5.78 -21.63
CA PHE A 127 7.69 4.86 -22.76
C PHE A 127 9.03 5.15 -23.40
N TYR A 128 9.82 4.10 -23.57
CA TYR A 128 11.13 4.14 -24.19
C TYR A 128 11.15 3.25 -25.44
N GLY A 129 11.81 3.71 -26.48
CA GLY A 129 12.13 2.90 -27.65
C GLY A 129 13.22 1.86 -27.34
N SER A 130 13.66 1.11 -28.36
CA SER A 130 14.78 0.20 -28.22
C SER A 130 16.10 0.98 -28.20
N ASN A 131 17.06 0.54 -27.39
CA ASN A 131 18.39 1.12 -27.24
C ASN A 131 18.41 2.59 -26.74
N GLU A 132 17.39 2.98 -25.99
CA GLU A 132 17.34 4.28 -25.33
C GLU A 132 17.92 4.21 -23.91
N THR A 133 18.60 5.29 -23.49
CA THR A 133 19.18 5.38 -22.14
C THR A 133 18.14 5.86 -21.14
N ILE A 134 17.95 5.10 -20.06
CA ILE A 134 17.03 5.43 -18.97
C ILE A 134 17.73 6.35 -17.96
N PHE A 135 18.93 5.99 -17.54
CA PHE A 135 19.82 6.84 -16.73
C PHE A 135 21.28 6.51 -16.99
N THR A 136 22.16 7.48 -16.69
CA THR A 136 23.61 7.38 -16.90
C THR A 136 24.37 7.35 -15.58
N LYS A 137 25.58 6.83 -15.61
CA LYS A 137 26.50 6.89 -14.48
C LYS A 137 26.76 8.34 -14.05
N GLY A 138 26.76 8.61 -12.72
CA GLY A 138 26.94 9.95 -12.15
C GLY A 138 25.66 10.77 -12.01
N GLN A 139 24.52 10.31 -12.56
CA GLN A 139 23.23 10.99 -12.41
C GLN A 139 22.70 10.91 -10.98
N LYS A 140 21.94 11.92 -10.53
CA LYS A 140 21.26 11.90 -9.22
C LYS A 140 20.17 10.85 -9.17
N PRO A 141 19.98 10.16 -8.01
CA PRO A 141 19.01 9.10 -7.85
C PRO A 141 17.64 9.65 -7.42
N ASP A 142 16.95 10.34 -8.33
CA ASP A 142 15.64 10.93 -8.01
C ASP A 142 14.49 9.91 -8.06
N PHE A 143 14.66 8.81 -8.81
CA PHE A 143 13.62 7.82 -9.05
C PHE A 143 14.15 6.38 -8.91
N VAL A 144 13.25 5.48 -8.46
CA VAL A 144 13.34 4.03 -8.62
C VAL A 144 12.45 3.65 -9.79
N TYR A 145 12.82 2.63 -10.54
CA TYR A 145 12.14 2.21 -11.75
C TYR A 145 11.54 0.82 -11.60
N TYR A 146 10.32 0.65 -12.11
CA TYR A 146 9.64 -0.64 -12.22
C TYR A 146 9.34 -0.94 -13.68
N LEU A 147 9.84 -2.06 -14.19
CA LEU A 147 9.68 -2.48 -15.57
C LEU A 147 8.35 -3.19 -15.77
N LYS A 148 7.37 -2.47 -16.33
CA LYS A 148 6.03 -3.03 -16.62
C LYS A 148 6.05 -3.94 -17.83
N ARG A 149 6.84 -3.57 -18.88
CA ARG A 149 6.95 -4.33 -20.13
C ARG A 149 8.30 -4.09 -20.77
N GLY A 150 8.84 -5.11 -21.42
CA GLY A 150 10.11 -5.05 -22.14
C GLY A 150 11.27 -5.63 -21.33
N THR A 151 12.49 -5.40 -21.82
CA THR A 151 13.75 -5.85 -21.21
C THR A 151 14.74 -4.69 -21.22
N VAL A 152 15.46 -4.49 -20.12
CA VAL A 152 16.53 -3.49 -20.01
C VAL A 152 17.82 -4.17 -19.57
N TYR A 153 18.95 -3.56 -19.87
CA TYR A 153 20.24 -4.00 -19.37
C TYR A 153 20.96 -2.90 -18.61
N GLU A 154 21.66 -3.32 -17.58
CA GLU A 154 22.52 -2.49 -16.74
C GLU A 154 23.98 -2.83 -17.07
N TYR A 155 24.77 -1.81 -17.35
CA TYR A 155 26.20 -1.95 -17.57
C TYR A 155 26.98 -1.47 -16.34
N SER A 156 27.73 -2.37 -15.73
CA SER A 156 28.58 -2.11 -14.57
C SER A 156 29.89 -2.87 -14.68
N ASN A 157 31.03 -2.16 -14.58
CA ASN A 157 32.36 -2.77 -14.46
C ASN A 157 32.62 -3.96 -15.39
N ASN A 158 32.33 -3.81 -16.71
CA ASN A 158 32.40 -4.85 -17.72
C ASN A 158 31.43 -6.05 -17.55
N GLN A 159 30.44 -5.94 -16.71
CA GLN A 159 29.37 -6.91 -16.57
C GLN A 159 28.05 -6.33 -17.07
N ILE A 160 27.28 -7.14 -17.76
CA ILE A 160 25.95 -6.80 -18.23
C ILE A 160 24.95 -7.62 -17.42
N LYS A 161 24.02 -6.94 -16.78
CA LYS A 161 22.90 -7.54 -16.05
C LYS A 161 21.60 -7.19 -16.75
N TYR A 162 20.80 -8.19 -17.07
CA TYR A 162 19.49 -7.99 -17.68
C TYR A 162 18.38 -7.96 -16.61
N TYR A 163 17.40 -7.11 -16.87
CA TYR A 163 16.18 -7.03 -16.07
C TYR A 163 14.98 -7.23 -17.00
N ASP A 164 14.14 -8.17 -16.63
CA ASP A 164 12.91 -8.50 -17.33
C ASP A 164 11.68 -7.87 -16.69
N GLN A 165 10.58 -7.97 -17.38
CA GLN A 165 9.28 -7.50 -16.92
C GLN A 165 8.98 -7.93 -15.47
N GLY A 166 8.41 -7.01 -14.68
CA GLY A 166 8.06 -7.25 -13.28
C GLY A 166 9.21 -7.01 -12.30
N THR A 167 10.35 -6.45 -12.75
CA THR A 167 11.50 -6.18 -11.87
C THR A 167 11.65 -4.70 -11.56
N PHE A 168 12.14 -4.44 -10.35
CA PHE A 168 12.60 -3.11 -9.93
C PHE A 168 14.10 -2.99 -10.18
N PHE A 169 14.53 -1.80 -10.58
CA PHE A 169 15.93 -1.47 -10.77
C PHE A 169 16.25 -0.03 -10.37
N GLY A 170 17.53 0.22 -10.09
CA GLY A 170 17.99 1.53 -9.67
C GLY A 170 17.75 1.87 -8.19
N GLU A 171 17.30 0.91 -7.36
CA GLU A 171 17.04 1.10 -5.93
C GLU A 171 18.31 1.44 -5.11
N PRO A 172 19.48 0.79 -5.33
CA PRO A 172 20.64 0.99 -4.45
C PRO A 172 21.09 2.45 -4.35
N ALA A 173 21.12 3.16 -5.47
CA ALA A 173 21.51 4.56 -5.49
C ALA A 173 20.52 5.46 -4.70
N CYS A 174 19.22 5.16 -4.75
CA CYS A 174 18.20 5.89 -4.00
C CYS A 174 18.32 5.64 -2.50
N ILE A 175 18.53 4.39 -2.08
CA ILE A 175 18.66 4.00 -0.66
C ILE A 175 19.92 4.60 -0.06
N LEU A 176 21.06 4.47 -0.74
CA LEU A 176 22.36 4.97 -0.27
C LEU A 176 22.52 6.48 -0.44
N ASN A 177 21.57 7.14 -1.09
CA ASN A 177 21.64 8.56 -1.45
C ASN A 177 22.94 8.93 -2.19
N GLN A 178 23.39 8.06 -3.08
CA GLN A 178 24.60 8.20 -3.88
C GLN A 178 24.29 8.37 -5.36
N GLN A 179 25.19 8.93 -6.13
CA GLN A 179 25.04 9.02 -7.57
C GLN A 179 24.96 7.62 -8.20
N ARG A 180 24.32 7.51 -9.37
CA ARG A 180 24.24 6.28 -10.14
C ARG A 180 25.64 5.73 -10.42
N SER A 181 25.90 4.52 -10.03
CA SER A 181 27.19 3.83 -10.29
C SER A 181 27.22 3.18 -11.68
N THR A 182 26.06 3.00 -12.30
CA THR A 182 25.85 2.23 -13.54
C THR A 182 25.05 3.03 -14.56
N GLU A 183 25.05 2.54 -15.80
CA GLU A 183 24.18 3.01 -16.87
C GLU A 183 23.16 1.94 -17.22
N VAL A 184 21.90 2.34 -17.47
CA VAL A 184 20.83 1.41 -17.88
C VAL A 184 20.23 1.85 -19.22
N LYS A 185 20.10 0.87 -20.13
CA LYS A 185 19.48 1.05 -21.46
C LYS A 185 18.43 -0.01 -21.73
N THR A 186 17.52 0.34 -22.61
CA THR A 186 16.48 -0.58 -23.10
C THR A 186 17.05 -1.52 -24.16
N VAL A 187 16.64 -2.79 -24.12
CA VAL A 187 16.90 -3.77 -25.19
C VAL A 187 15.74 -3.75 -26.19
N THR A 188 14.52 -3.80 -25.65
CA THR A 188 13.27 -3.76 -26.43
C THR A 188 12.51 -2.48 -26.10
N PRO A 189 11.44 -2.14 -26.85
CA PRO A 189 10.55 -1.07 -26.43
C PRO A 189 10.00 -1.37 -25.03
N CYS A 190 10.10 -0.40 -24.11
CA CYS A 190 9.81 -0.59 -22.70
C CYS A 190 8.72 0.37 -22.19
N GLU A 191 7.89 -0.14 -21.31
CA GLU A 191 6.99 0.64 -20.48
C GLU A 191 7.50 0.59 -19.02
N ILE A 192 7.90 1.75 -18.50
CA ILE A 192 8.58 1.86 -17.20
C ILE A 192 7.80 2.82 -16.31
N MET A 193 7.47 2.36 -15.11
CA MET A 193 6.90 3.21 -14.08
C MET A 193 8.03 3.78 -13.23
N THR A 194 8.01 5.10 -13.03
CA THR A 194 8.93 5.80 -12.14
C THR A 194 8.29 6.01 -10.78
N ILE A 195 9.05 5.75 -9.73
CA ILE A 195 8.66 5.94 -8.33
C ILE A 195 9.63 6.95 -7.75
N SER A 196 9.11 8.02 -7.14
CA SER A 196 9.98 9.00 -6.52
C SER A 196 10.80 8.37 -5.39
N LYS A 197 12.00 8.89 -5.17
CA LYS A 197 12.86 8.43 -4.08
C LYS A 197 12.15 8.49 -2.73
N ASP A 198 11.40 9.57 -2.47
CA ASP A 198 10.71 9.77 -1.21
C ASP A 198 9.59 8.74 -1.02
N ASP A 199 8.75 8.49 -2.06
CA ASP A 199 7.71 7.47 -2.00
C ASP A 199 8.29 6.06 -1.82
N PHE A 200 9.47 5.79 -2.40
CA PHE A 200 10.15 4.50 -2.23
C PHE A 200 10.74 4.34 -0.82
N LEU A 201 11.28 5.39 -0.23
CA LEU A 201 11.77 5.35 1.15
C LEU A 201 10.61 5.19 2.15
N ASP A 202 9.50 5.90 1.94
CA ASP A 202 8.28 5.73 2.73
C ASP A 202 7.76 4.28 2.66
N LEU A 203 7.85 3.65 1.48
CA LEU A 203 7.50 2.24 1.31
C LEU A 203 8.39 1.33 2.16
N LEU A 204 9.70 1.54 2.16
CA LEU A 204 10.63 0.74 2.96
C LEU A 204 10.41 0.92 4.46
N GLU A 205 9.99 2.11 4.90
CA GLU A 205 9.65 2.38 6.31
C GLU A 205 8.37 1.64 6.73
N VAL A 206 7.35 1.58 5.86
CA VAL A 206 6.08 0.91 6.13
C VAL A 206 6.21 -0.63 6.06
N PHE A 207 7.08 -1.15 5.18
CA PHE A 207 7.24 -2.59 4.94
C PHE A 207 8.65 -3.10 5.30
N PRO A 208 8.87 -3.62 6.52
CA PRO A 208 10.18 -4.15 6.93
C PRO A 208 10.70 -5.27 6.02
N SER A 209 9.82 -6.11 5.48
CA SER A 209 10.17 -7.18 4.52
C SER A 209 10.68 -6.62 3.18
N ALA A 210 10.12 -5.49 2.73
CA ALA A 210 10.62 -4.80 1.55
C ALA A 210 12.01 -4.19 1.80
N ALA A 211 12.22 -3.62 2.99
CA ALA A 211 13.53 -3.11 3.39
C ALA A 211 14.60 -4.21 3.43
N GLN A 212 14.27 -5.37 3.98
CA GLN A 212 15.17 -6.52 3.98
C GLN A 212 15.55 -6.96 2.56
N LYS A 213 14.57 -7.12 1.67
CA LYS A 213 14.79 -7.47 0.25
C LYS A 213 15.64 -6.43 -0.48
N ALA A 214 15.47 -5.14 -0.17
CA ALA A 214 16.25 -4.06 -0.74
C ALA A 214 17.71 -4.09 -0.27
N ILE A 215 17.96 -4.38 1.01
CA ILE A 215 19.30 -4.53 1.59
C ILE A 215 20.03 -5.74 1.00
N GLU A 216 19.34 -6.87 0.81
CA GLU A 216 19.91 -8.05 0.17
C GLU A 216 20.41 -7.75 -1.24
N LYS A 217 19.67 -6.92 -2.01
CA LYS A 217 20.09 -6.49 -3.35
C LYS A 217 21.31 -5.54 -3.38
N ILE A 218 21.57 -4.82 -2.29
CA ILE A 218 22.74 -3.94 -2.19
C ILE A 218 24.01 -4.74 -1.91
N ASN A 219 23.89 -5.87 -1.19
CA ASN A 219 25.01 -6.72 -0.78
C ASN A 219 25.41 -7.74 -1.85
N LEU A 220 24.69 -7.85 -2.95
CA LEU A 220 24.97 -8.68 -4.14
C LEU A 220 25.70 -7.87 -5.23
#